data_4787dcc4b622e0ff247e221357d9eb4d
#
_entry.id   4787dcc4b622e0ff247e221357d9eb4d
#
_cell.length_a   1.000
_cell.length_b   1.000
_cell.length_c   1.000
_cell.angle_alpha   90.00
_cell.angle_beta   90.00
_cell.angle_gamma   90.00
#
_symmetry.space_group_name_H-M   'P 1'
#
loop_
_entity.id
_entity.type
_entity.pdbx_description
1 polymer ?
#
loop_
_entity_poly.entity_id
_entity_poly.type
_entity_poly.pdbx_seq_one_letter_code
_entity_poly.pdbx_strand_id
1 'polypeptide(L)'
;TGGVEISEGSITAAGNIEIVAAQNLGGLVSVFEVTPTAANPVNTTPVRQLRPFGSSYLGGVTIETADIGTVSGSSVLSTNPDGIKELFVGSGFGIQAQVRGYNATTASPTLFNSFNVMSAGYNRGVSVARLPSSTTNTADRILVSSGLDGNSQVETYNGRNSTRDNAFAAYSNSRAQVFSAAIDDDALFNVQGLLGTADGVQRSDSTSGAGKSTLQQSTASYPPLRVAILRN
;
A
#
# COMPACT_ATOMS: atom_id res chain seq x y z
N THR A 1 -21.20 0.14 -9.30
CA THR A 1 -19.94 0.02 -10.05
C THR A 1 -18.80 0.28 -9.09
N GLY A 2 -17.99 -0.76 -8.78
CA GLY A 2 -16.80 -0.64 -7.97
C GLY A 2 -15.64 -0.07 -8.79
N GLY A 3 -14.73 0.63 -8.15
CA GLY A 3 -13.46 1.05 -8.74
C GLY A 3 -12.46 -0.11 -8.82
N VAL A 4 -11.30 0.18 -9.40
CA VAL A 4 -10.13 -0.70 -9.44
C VAL A 4 -8.97 0.06 -8.83
N GLU A 5 -8.25 -0.58 -7.93
CA GLU A 5 -6.96 -0.10 -7.45
C GLU A 5 -5.84 -0.79 -8.21
N ILE A 6 -4.76 -0.08 -8.47
CA ILE A 6 -3.64 -0.57 -9.26
C ILE A 6 -2.34 -0.30 -8.51
N SER A 7 -1.46 -1.30 -8.47
CA SER A 7 -0.07 -1.19 -8.03
C SER A 7 0.84 -1.85 -9.07
N GLU A 8 2.13 -1.60 -8.99
CA GLU A 8 3.12 -2.15 -9.92
C GLU A 8 4.32 -2.74 -9.16
N GLY A 9 5.01 -3.70 -9.76
CA GLY A 9 6.23 -4.23 -9.16
C GLY A 9 6.78 -5.47 -9.87
N SER A 10 7.98 -5.86 -9.47
CA SER A 10 8.60 -7.14 -9.83
C SER A 10 8.12 -8.20 -8.83
N ILE A 11 7.02 -8.90 -9.13
CA ILE A 11 6.31 -9.76 -8.17
C ILE A 11 6.58 -11.24 -8.44
N THR A 12 6.71 -11.62 -9.71
CA THR A 12 6.92 -13.01 -10.09
C THR A 12 8.39 -13.38 -10.16
N ALA A 13 9.24 -12.42 -10.52
CA ALA A 13 10.71 -12.57 -10.52
C ALA A 13 11.36 -11.17 -10.52
N ALA A 14 12.57 -11.07 -10.00
CA ALA A 14 13.35 -9.85 -10.04
C ALA A 14 13.53 -9.33 -11.47
N GLY A 15 13.28 -8.04 -11.68
CA GLY A 15 13.42 -7.40 -12.99
C GLY A 15 12.23 -7.56 -13.94
N ASN A 16 11.23 -8.37 -13.62
CA ASN A 16 9.97 -8.38 -14.33
C ASN A 16 9.18 -7.10 -14.02
N ILE A 17 8.22 -6.79 -14.88
CA ILE A 17 7.26 -5.72 -14.63
C ILE A 17 5.87 -6.34 -14.63
N GLU A 18 5.17 -6.22 -13.53
CA GLU A 18 3.79 -6.63 -13.42
C GLU A 18 2.90 -5.49 -12.94
N ILE A 19 1.64 -5.52 -13.40
CA ILE A 19 0.56 -4.69 -12.88
C ILE A 19 -0.33 -5.57 -12.02
N VAL A 20 -0.58 -5.12 -10.79
CA VAL A 20 -1.59 -5.71 -9.92
C VAL A 20 -2.84 -4.87 -9.97
N ALA A 21 -3.98 -5.49 -10.20
CA ALA A 21 -5.28 -4.85 -10.19
C ALA A 21 -6.20 -5.50 -9.14
N ALA A 22 -6.81 -4.69 -8.30
CA ALA A 22 -7.72 -5.14 -7.24
C ALA A 22 -9.11 -4.54 -7.39
N GLN A 23 -10.13 -5.34 -7.16
CA GLN A 23 -11.51 -4.88 -7.18
C GLN A 23 -11.88 -4.21 -5.84
N ASN A 24 -12.38 -2.98 -5.91
CA ASN A 24 -12.96 -2.28 -4.75
C ASN A 24 -14.32 -2.87 -4.31
N LEU A 25 -14.89 -3.79 -5.08
CA LEU A 25 -16.02 -4.63 -4.71
C LEU A 25 -15.75 -6.05 -5.22
N GLY A 26 -15.94 -7.06 -4.37
CA GLY A 26 -15.76 -8.47 -4.74
C GLY A 26 -14.38 -9.06 -4.40
N GLY A 27 -13.42 -8.24 -3.97
CA GLY A 27 -12.14 -8.69 -3.37
C GLY A 27 -11.25 -9.56 -4.25
N LEU A 28 -11.39 -9.53 -5.58
CA LEU A 28 -10.50 -10.23 -6.51
C LEU A 28 -9.27 -9.37 -6.78
N VAL A 29 -8.11 -10.01 -6.70
CA VAL A 29 -6.81 -9.44 -7.10
C VAL A 29 -6.29 -10.22 -8.30
N SER A 30 -5.81 -9.52 -9.32
CA SER A 30 -5.25 -10.08 -10.54
C SER A 30 -3.90 -9.46 -10.84
N VAL A 31 -2.93 -10.27 -11.23
CA VAL A 31 -1.58 -9.86 -11.63
C VAL A 31 -1.43 -10.06 -13.12
N PHE A 32 -0.98 -9.03 -13.82
CA PHE A 32 -0.78 -9.01 -15.27
C PHE A 32 0.69 -8.74 -15.58
N GLU A 33 1.24 -9.54 -16.47
CA GLU A 33 2.62 -9.33 -16.95
C GLU A 33 2.67 -8.19 -17.97
N VAL A 34 3.73 -7.39 -17.89
CA VAL A 34 4.00 -6.28 -18.80
C VAL A 34 5.28 -6.60 -19.59
N THR A 35 5.18 -6.56 -20.92
CA THR A 35 6.32 -6.67 -21.84
C THR A 35 6.46 -5.35 -22.60
N PRO A 36 7.25 -4.38 -22.10
CA PRO A 36 7.25 -2.99 -22.60
C PRO A 36 7.56 -2.85 -24.08
N THR A 37 8.30 -3.80 -24.65
CA THR A 37 8.71 -3.80 -26.08
C THR A 37 7.69 -4.45 -27.01
N ALA A 38 6.64 -5.05 -26.49
CA ALA A 38 5.59 -5.68 -27.30
C ALA A 38 4.62 -4.64 -27.87
N ALA A 39 4.01 -4.93 -29.01
CA ALA A 39 2.98 -4.08 -29.61
C ALA A 39 1.75 -3.91 -28.68
N ASN A 40 1.45 -4.94 -27.89
CA ASN A 40 0.49 -4.91 -26.79
C ASN A 40 1.26 -5.17 -25.49
N PRO A 41 1.71 -4.14 -24.78
CA PRO A 41 2.65 -4.30 -23.68
C PRO A 41 2.06 -5.01 -22.45
N VAL A 42 0.75 -4.96 -22.26
CA VAL A 42 0.08 -5.65 -21.14
C VAL A 42 -0.59 -6.93 -21.63
N ASN A 43 -0.22 -8.06 -21.05
CA ASN A 43 -0.94 -9.30 -21.25
C ASN A 43 -2.32 -9.20 -20.58
N THR A 44 -3.39 -9.27 -21.35
CA THR A 44 -4.76 -9.15 -20.83
C THR A 44 -5.25 -10.38 -20.07
N THR A 45 -4.51 -11.50 -20.15
CA THR A 45 -4.76 -12.69 -19.33
C THR A 45 -3.94 -12.60 -18.05
N PRO A 46 -4.57 -12.61 -16.87
CA PRO A 46 -3.83 -12.52 -15.62
C PRO A 46 -2.96 -13.76 -15.41
N VAL A 47 -1.68 -13.55 -15.06
CA VAL A 47 -0.74 -14.64 -14.74
C VAL A 47 -0.95 -15.20 -13.34
N ARG A 48 -1.59 -14.42 -12.44
CA ARG A 48 -1.98 -14.83 -11.09
C ARG A 48 -3.35 -14.24 -10.75
N GLN A 49 -4.12 -14.97 -9.96
CA GLN A 49 -5.35 -14.46 -9.36
C GLN A 49 -5.52 -15.00 -7.94
N LEU A 50 -6.05 -14.19 -7.05
CA LEU A 50 -6.39 -14.61 -5.69
C LEU A 50 -7.58 -13.81 -5.14
N ARG A 51 -8.26 -14.40 -4.14
CA ARG A 51 -9.27 -13.75 -3.31
C ARG A 51 -8.79 -13.76 -1.86
N PRO A 52 -8.07 -12.72 -1.43
CA PRO A 52 -7.37 -12.71 -0.14
C PRO A 52 -8.25 -13.03 1.06
N PHE A 53 -9.50 -12.60 1.04
CA PHE A 53 -10.45 -12.74 2.16
C PHE A 53 -11.57 -13.77 1.87
N GLY A 54 -11.40 -14.60 0.84
CA GLY A 54 -12.35 -15.64 0.46
C GLY A 54 -13.34 -15.23 -0.62
N SER A 55 -14.02 -16.22 -1.21
CA SER A 55 -14.92 -16.01 -2.36
C SER A 55 -16.23 -15.29 -1.99
N SER A 56 -16.66 -15.39 -0.74
CA SER A 56 -17.87 -14.72 -0.24
C SER A 56 -17.63 -13.28 0.23
N TYR A 57 -16.36 -12.85 0.29
CA TYR A 57 -16.05 -11.49 0.72
C TYR A 57 -16.28 -10.49 -0.41
N LEU A 58 -17.12 -9.48 -0.15
CA LEU A 58 -17.52 -8.46 -1.12
C LEU A 58 -17.07 -7.05 -0.75
N GLY A 59 -16.36 -6.88 0.37
CA GLY A 59 -15.99 -5.59 0.93
C GLY A 59 -14.93 -4.80 0.16
N GLY A 60 -14.38 -5.38 -0.90
CA GLY A 60 -13.28 -4.79 -1.66
C GLY A 60 -11.92 -4.95 -0.98
N VAL A 61 -10.88 -4.62 -1.68
CA VAL A 61 -9.50 -4.70 -1.18
C VAL A 61 -8.67 -3.55 -1.71
N THR A 62 -7.67 -3.15 -0.93
CA THR A 62 -6.58 -2.26 -1.33
C THR A 62 -5.31 -3.07 -1.49
N ILE A 63 -4.39 -2.62 -2.33
CA ILE A 63 -3.18 -3.37 -2.67
C ILE A 63 -1.96 -2.48 -2.71
N GLU A 64 -0.82 -3.10 -2.37
CA GLU A 64 0.49 -2.51 -2.56
C GLU A 64 1.54 -3.60 -2.72
N THR A 65 2.65 -3.26 -3.37
CA THR A 65 3.81 -4.14 -3.52
C THR A 65 5.01 -3.58 -2.77
N ALA A 66 5.69 -4.43 -2.01
CA ALA A 66 6.82 -4.01 -1.18
C ALA A 66 7.87 -5.12 -1.11
N ASP A 67 9.15 -4.76 -1.24
CA ASP A 67 10.26 -5.68 -1.06
C ASP A 67 10.64 -5.74 0.43
N ILE A 68 10.17 -6.78 1.09
CA ILE A 68 10.42 -6.99 2.52
C ILE A 68 11.57 -7.95 2.81
N GLY A 69 12.25 -8.41 1.77
CA GLY A 69 13.31 -9.40 1.82
C GLY A 69 12.92 -10.72 1.16
N THR A 70 13.76 -11.72 1.23
CA THR A 70 13.52 -12.99 0.55
C THR A 70 12.42 -13.80 1.21
N VAL A 71 11.34 -14.05 0.47
CA VAL A 71 10.21 -14.88 0.91
C VAL A 71 10.14 -16.16 0.05
N SER A 72 10.06 -17.32 0.69
CA SER A 72 9.87 -18.60 0.00
C SER A 72 8.69 -19.34 0.58
N GLY A 73 7.68 -19.60 -0.27
CA GLY A 73 6.41 -20.14 0.19
C GLY A 73 5.78 -19.26 1.27
N SER A 74 5.56 -19.81 2.45
CA SER A 74 5.02 -19.11 3.62
C SER A 74 6.07 -18.59 4.61
N SER A 75 7.34 -18.63 4.27
CA SER A 75 8.44 -18.30 5.17
C SER A 75 9.28 -17.13 4.68
N VAL A 76 9.60 -16.20 5.56
CA VAL A 76 10.57 -15.13 5.31
C VAL A 76 11.97 -15.66 5.66
N LEU A 77 12.83 -15.76 4.66
CA LEU A 77 14.17 -16.37 4.80
C LEU A 77 15.27 -15.34 5.09
N SER A 78 15.14 -14.14 4.55
CA SER A 78 16.14 -13.07 4.69
C SER A 78 15.45 -11.74 4.89
N THR A 79 16.17 -10.83 5.53
CA THR A 79 15.74 -9.44 5.76
C THR A 79 16.26 -8.48 4.71
N ASN A 80 17.16 -8.94 3.84
CA ASN A 80 17.70 -8.12 2.77
C ASN A 80 16.76 -8.17 1.56
N PRO A 81 16.44 -7.03 0.96
CA PRO A 81 15.70 -6.96 -0.29
C PRO A 81 16.36 -7.84 -1.36
N ASP A 82 15.55 -8.55 -2.14
CA ASP A 82 16.03 -9.43 -3.21
C ASP A 82 15.55 -8.98 -4.61
N GLY A 83 14.85 -7.84 -4.67
CA GLY A 83 14.32 -7.28 -5.91
C GLY A 83 13.01 -7.92 -6.35
N ILE A 84 12.47 -8.85 -5.56
CA ILE A 84 11.12 -9.40 -5.74
C ILE A 84 10.22 -8.78 -4.69
N LYS A 85 9.13 -8.16 -5.12
CA LYS A 85 8.19 -7.52 -4.20
C LYS A 85 7.08 -8.49 -3.81
N GLU A 86 6.78 -8.52 -2.53
CA GLU A 86 5.60 -9.21 -2.02
C GLU A 86 4.36 -8.35 -2.24
N LEU A 87 3.22 -9.04 -2.40
CA LEU A 87 1.91 -8.42 -2.54
C LEU A 87 1.24 -8.26 -1.17
N PHE A 88 0.98 -7.04 -0.75
CA PHE A 88 0.21 -6.73 0.46
C PHE A 88 -1.21 -6.31 0.09
N VAL A 89 -2.18 -6.90 0.79
CA VAL A 89 -3.60 -6.67 0.55
C VAL A 89 -4.28 -6.24 1.85
N GLY A 90 -4.81 -5.03 1.85
CA GLY A 90 -5.65 -4.49 2.92
C GLY A 90 -7.11 -4.87 2.71
N SER A 91 -7.81 -5.22 3.80
CA SER A 91 -9.25 -5.48 3.75
C SER A 91 -10.04 -4.18 3.58
N GLY A 92 -11.07 -4.22 2.76
CA GLY A 92 -12.10 -3.20 2.71
C GLY A 92 -13.15 -3.39 3.81
N PHE A 93 -14.37 -2.94 3.52
CA PHE A 93 -15.47 -2.92 4.47
C PHE A 93 -16.00 -4.32 4.83
N GLY A 94 -16.50 -4.47 6.07
CA GLY A 94 -17.34 -5.60 6.49
C GLY A 94 -16.66 -6.68 7.32
N ILE A 95 -15.33 -6.66 7.42
CA ILE A 95 -14.55 -7.53 8.32
C ILE A 95 -13.62 -6.70 9.19
N GLN A 96 -13.11 -7.28 10.27
CA GLN A 96 -12.02 -6.66 11.05
C GLN A 96 -10.90 -6.25 10.11
N ALA A 97 -10.45 -5.00 10.21
CA ALA A 97 -9.38 -4.50 9.37
C ALA A 97 -8.12 -5.34 9.55
N GLN A 98 -7.62 -5.86 8.44
CA GLN A 98 -6.42 -6.68 8.42
C GLN A 98 -5.64 -6.47 7.13
N VAL A 99 -4.35 -6.78 7.20
CA VAL A 99 -3.44 -6.82 6.07
C VAL A 99 -2.93 -8.25 5.90
N ARG A 100 -2.84 -8.69 4.65
CA ARG A 100 -2.31 -10.01 4.27
C ARG A 100 -1.18 -9.86 3.28
N GLY A 101 -0.05 -10.52 3.55
CA GLY A 101 1.13 -10.56 2.68
C GLY A 101 1.20 -11.88 1.92
N TYR A 102 1.41 -11.80 0.60
CA TYR A 102 1.49 -12.94 -0.29
C TYR A 102 2.79 -12.94 -1.08
N ASN A 103 3.43 -14.10 -1.13
CA ASN A 103 4.44 -14.41 -2.13
C ASN A 103 3.73 -14.89 -3.41
N ALA A 104 3.94 -14.22 -4.52
CA ALA A 104 3.31 -14.53 -5.81
C ALA A 104 4.32 -15.01 -6.87
N THR A 105 5.49 -15.47 -6.48
CA THR A 105 6.49 -16.06 -7.39
C THR A 105 6.01 -17.34 -8.06
N THR A 106 5.10 -18.08 -7.44
CA THR A 106 4.48 -19.29 -8.00
C THR A 106 3.09 -19.01 -8.57
N ALA A 107 2.55 -19.91 -9.39
CA ALA A 107 1.24 -19.78 -10.03
C ALA A 107 0.09 -19.60 -9.01
N SER A 108 0.24 -20.18 -7.84
CA SER A 108 -0.68 -20.01 -6.71
C SER A 108 -0.02 -19.15 -5.64
N PRO A 109 -0.41 -17.88 -5.48
CA PRO A 109 0.16 -17.01 -4.45
C PRO A 109 0.00 -17.61 -3.05
N THR A 110 1.09 -17.61 -2.28
CA THR A 110 1.13 -18.22 -0.94
C THR A 110 1.09 -17.15 0.13
N LEU A 111 0.14 -17.28 1.06
CA LEU A 111 0.05 -16.42 2.23
C LEU A 111 1.25 -16.69 3.16
N PHE A 112 2.06 -15.67 3.44
CA PHE A 112 3.16 -15.75 4.41
C PHE A 112 2.91 -14.92 5.66
N ASN A 113 2.03 -13.90 5.59
CA ASN A 113 1.74 -13.03 6.73
C ASN A 113 0.27 -12.60 6.75
N SER A 114 -0.32 -12.50 7.95
CA SER A 114 -1.68 -12.02 8.14
C SER A 114 -1.81 -11.40 9.53
N PHE A 115 -2.23 -10.15 9.62
CA PHE A 115 -2.35 -9.43 10.88
C PHE A 115 -3.49 -8.41 10.88
N ASN A 116 -4.08 -8.23 12.05
CA ASN A 116 -5.08 -7.20 12.27
C ASN A 116 -4.39 -5.84 12.44
N VAL A 117 -5.01 -4.83 11.88
CA VAL A 117 -4.59 -3.44 11.97
C VAL A 117 -5.69 -2.60 12.58
N MET A 118 -5.35 -1.39 13.01
CA MET A 118 -6.29 -0.50 13.69
C MET A 118 -6.81 -1.09 15.01
N SER A 119 -7.80 -0.45 15.62
CA SER A 119 -8.42 -0.94 16.87
C SER A 119 -9.25 -2.20 16.63
N ALA A 120 -9.40 -3.00 17.68
CA ALA A 120 -10.28 -4.18 17.65
C ALA A 120 -11.72 -3.79 17.26
N GLY A 121 -12.32 -4.56 16.37
CA GLY A 121 -13.67 -4.32 15.85
C GLY A 121 -13.77 -3.26 14.75
N TYR A 122 -12.68 -2.57 14.40
CA TYR A 122 -12.70 -1.65 13.28
C TYR A 122 -12.86 -2.42 11.96
N ASN A 123 -13.91 -2.10 11.20
CA ASN A 123 -14.32 -2.86 10.00
C ASN A 123 -14.69 -1.96 8.79
N ARG A 124 -14.16 -0.74 8.77
CA ARG A 124 -14.46 0.25 7.72
C ARG A 124 -13.44 0.26 6.59
N GLY A 125 -12.58 -0.76 6.55
CA GLY A 125 -11.53 -0.89 5.55
C GLY A 125 -10.28 -0.08 5.86
N VAL A 126 -9.23 -0.42 5.16
CA VAL A 126 -7.93 0.28 5.24
C VAL A 126 -7.38 0.52 3.84
N SER A 127 -6.50 1.52 3.71
CA SER A 127 -5.63 1.69 2.56
C SER A 127 -4.22 1.24 2.94
N VAL A 128 -3.55 0.55 2.04
CA VAL A 128 -2.16 0.13 2.22
C VAL A 128 -1.26 0.88 1.24
N ALA A 129 -0.04 1.19 1.68
CA ALA A 129 1.00 1.75 0.82
C ALA A 129 2.36 1.24 1.26
N ARG A 130 3.30 1.24 0.34
CA ARG A 130 4.70 0.97 0.62
C ARG A 130 5.36 2.21 1.21
N LEU A 131 6.11 2.06 2.27
CA LEU A 131 7.05 3.07 2.75
C LEU A 131 8.46 2.55 2.44
N PRO A 132 9.09 3.03 1.35
CA PRO A 132 10.39 2.56 0.92
C PRO A 132 11.43 2.79 2.01
N SER A 133 12.40 1.89 2.08
CA SER A 133 13.52 2.08 2.99
C SER A 133 14.48 3.15 2.44
N SER A 134 15.01 3.95 3.33
CA SER A 134 16.03 4.96 3.00
C SER A 134 17.43 4.38 2.71
N THR A 135 17.58 3.06 2.81
CA THR A 135 18.86 2.37 2.54
C THR A 135 18.65 1.14 1.67
N THR A 136 19.56 0.90 0.75
CA THR A 136 19.49 -0.20 -0.24
C THR A 136 19.44 -1.61 0.35
N ASN A 137 19.79 -1.78 1.62
CA ASN A 137 19.83 -3.08 2.30
C ASN A 137 18.78 -3.23 3.40
N THR A 138 17.80 -2.34 3.44
CA THR A 138 16.74 -2.39 4.44
C THR A 138 15.40 -2.63 3.74
N ALA A 139 14.66 -3.59 4.24
CA ALA A 139 13.33 -3.91 3.73
C ALA A 139 12.35 -2.75 3.86
N ASP A 140 11.43 -2.69 2.92
CA ASP A 140 10.31 -1.74 2.93
C ASP A 140 9.42 -1.94 4.18
N ARG A 141 8.71 -0.90 4.54
CA ARG A 141 7.65 -0.91 5.55
C ARG A 141 6.29 -0.84 4.88
N ILE A 142 5.28 -1.28 5.60
CA ILE A 142 3.89 -1.15 5.17
C ILE A 142 3.24 -0.02 5.93
N LEU A 143 2.76 0.96 5.20
CA LEU A 143 1.95 2.05 5.71
C LEU A 143 0.48 1.66 5.57
N VAL A 144 -0.27 1.77 6.66
CA VAL A 144 -1.70 1.45 6.69
C VAL A 144 -2.46 2.65 7.19
N SER A 145 -3.46 3.09 6.45
CA SER A 145 -4.34 4.18 6.87
C SER A 145 -5.78 3.74 6.97
N SER A 146 -6.51 4.33 7.91
CA SER A 146 -7.90 4.00 8.17
C SER A 146 -8.83 4.46 7.05
N GLY A 147 -9.83 3.63 6.73
CA GLY A 147 -11.00 4.03 5.99
C GLY A 147 -11.90 5.00 6.78
N LEU A 148 -13.19 5.02 6.47
CA LEU A 148 -14.16 5.89 7.15
C LEU A 148 -14.24 5.58 8.65
N ASP A 149 -14.48 6.63 9.45
CA ASP A 149 -14.66 6.54 10.91
C ASP A 149 -13.47 5.99 11.71
N GLY A 150 -12.28 5.92 11.10
CA GLY A 150 -11.05 5.43 11.74
C GLY A 150 -10.25 6.51 12.47
N ASN A 151 -10.83 7.68 12.74
CA ASN A 151 -10.15 8.82 13.37
C ASN A 151 -8.87 9.26 12.64
N SER A 152 -8.85 9.07 11.32
CA SER A 152 -7.68 9.36 10.47
C SER A 152 -6.40 8.69 10.97
N GLN A 153 -6.54 7.49 11.53
CA GLN A 153 -5.42 6.74 12.06
C GLN A 153 -4.51 6.24 10.95
N VAL A 154 -3.22 6.35 11.18
CA VAL A 154 -2.15 5.84 10.32
C VAL A 154 -1.22 5.01 11.17
N GLU A 155 -0.85 3.85 10.67
CA GLU A 155 0.04 2.89 11.32
C GLU A 155 1.13 2.46 10.35
N THR A 156 2.34 2.24 10.85
CA THR A 156 3.44 1.65 10.09
C THR A 156 3.80 0.30 10.65
N TYR A 157 4.07 -0.64 9.75
CA TYR A 157 4.36 -2.03 10.10
C TYR A 157 5.60 -2.56 9.41
N ASN A 158 6.30 -3.41 10.12
CA ASN A 158 7.25 -4.31 9.49
C ASN A 158 6.47 -5.42 8.78
N GLY A 159 6.52 -5.45 7.44
CA GLY A 159 5.74 -6.41 6.63
C GLY A 159 6.09 -7.88 6.85
N ARG A 160 7.26 -8.19 7.44
CA ARG A 160 7.72 -9.57 7.69
C ARG A 160 7.12 -10.21 8.93
N ASN A 161 7.04 -9.47 10.01
CA ASN A 161 6.67 -10.00 11.34
C ASN A 161 5.46 -9.31 11.96
N SER A 162 4.79 -8.43 11.22
CA SER A 162 3.59 -7.70 11.66
C SER A 162 3.80 -6.78 12.86
N THR A 163 5.05 -6.50 13.23
CA THR A 163 5.33 -5.56 14.31
C THR A 163 4.93 -4.16 13.87
N ARG A 164 4.06 -3.53 14.67
CA ARG A 164 3.71 -2.14 14.47
C ARG A 164 4.85 -1.26 15.00
N ASP A 165 5.42 -0.44 14.12
CA ASP A 165 6.51 0.46 14.47
C ASP A 165 5.98 1.78 15.03
N ASN A 166 4.88 2.29 14.44
CA ASN A 166 4.30 3.58 14.84
C ASN A 166 2.79 3.61 14.60
N ALA A 167 2.10 4.50 15.32
CA ALA A 167 0.70 4.80 15.11
C ALA A 167 0.40 6.25 15.51
N PHE A 168 -0.34 6.98 14.68
CA PHE A 168 -0.73 8.37 14.95
C PHE A 168 -2.01 8.72 14.20
N ALA A 169 -2.67 9.80 14.63
CA ALA A 169 -3.77 10.40 13.89
C ALA A 169 -3.21 11.45 12.92
N ALA A 170 -3.44 11.26 11.61
CA ALA A 170 -2.98 12.21 10.59
C ALA A 170 -3.69 13.58 10.71
N TYR A 171 -4.94 13.55 11.12
CA TYR A 171 -5.77 14.74 11.28
C TYR A 171 -6.55 14.66 12.60
N SER A 172 -6.49 15.72 13.40
CA SER A 172 -7.26 15.79 14.64
C SER A 172 -8.77 15.88 14.33
N ASN A 173 -9.57 15.10 15.03
CA ASN A 173 -11.04 15.11 14.95
C ASN A 173 -11.64 14.84 13.55
N SER A 174 -10.89 14.23 12.65
CA SER A 174 -11.39 13.84 11.33
C SER A 174 -11.88 12.40 11.35
N ARG A 175 -13.04 12.16 10.74
CA ARG A 175 -13.60 10.83 10.47
C ARG A 175 -13.49 10.43 9.00
N ALA A 176 -12.87 11.28 8.20
CA ALA A 176 -12.66 11.02 6.77
C ALA A 176 -11.73 9.84 6.55
N GLN A 177 -11.92 9.15 5.44
CA GLN A 177 -10.98 8.14 4.97
C GLN A 177 -9.63 8.80 4.66
N VAL A 178 -8.55 8.14 5.05
CA VAL A 178 -7.19 8.53 4.71
C VAL A 178 -6.69 7.59 3.62
N PHE A 179 -6.26 8.16 2.51
CA PHE A 179 -5.51 7.42 1.48
C PHE A 179 -4.03 7.64 1.73
N SER A 180 -3.25 6.59 1.63
CA SER A 180 -1.81 6.64 1.75
C SER A 180 -1.13 6.30 0.44
N ALA A 181 -0.10 7.03 0.12
CA ALA A 181 0.84 6.72 -0.94
C ALA A 181 2.25 7.06 -0.45
N ALA A 182 3.25 6.33 -0.87
CA ALA A 182 4.63 6.70 -0.64
C ALA A 182 5.25 7.14 -1.95
N ILE A 183 6.03 8.19 -1.90
CA ILE A 183 6.81 8.69 -3.02
C ILE A 183 8.28 8.54 -2.64
N ASP A 184 9.03 7.84 -3.48
CA ASP A 184 10.47 7.89 -3.44
C ASP A 184 10.88 9.16 -4.20
N ASP A 185 11.20 10.23 -3.48
CA ASP A 185 11.48 11.56 -4.05
C ASP A 185 12.97 11.75 -4.26
N ASP A 186 13.76 10.67 -4.70
CA ASP A 186 14.97 10.92 -4.62
C ASP A 186 16.20 10.64 -5.23
N ALA A 187 16.95 11.55 -5.48
CA ALA A 187 18.39 11.53 -5.55
C ALA A 187 19.12 11.56 -4.17
N LEU A 188 18.41 11.68 -3.06
CA LEU A 188 19.00 11.95 -1.73
C LEU A 188 18.39 11.16 -0.56
N PHE A 189 17.70 10.04 -0.82
CA PHE A 189 17.17 9.10 0.21
C PHE A 189 16.17 9.72 1.23
N ASN A 190 15.38 10.71 0.82
CA ASN A 190 14.30 11.24 1.65
C ASN A 190 12.97 10.62 1.25
N VAL A 191 12.59 9.54 1.90
CA VAL A 191 11.28 8.91 1.72
C VAL A 191 10.21 9.76 2.38
N GLN A 192 9.19 10.12 1.63
CA GLN A 192 8.03 10.86 2.12
C GLN A 192 6.76 10.04 1.91
N GLY A 193 5.98 9.85 2.97
CA GLY A 193 4.64 9.28 2.88
C GLY A 193 3.63 10.38 2.61
N LEU A 194 2.81 10.19 1.60
CA LEU A 194 1.73 11.11 1.24
C LEU A 194 0.41 10.58 1.80
N LEU A 195 -0.29 11.39 2.57
CA LEU A 195 -1.60 11.06 3.13
C LEU A 195 -2.64 12.02 2.59
N GLY A 196 -3.66 11.50 1.92
CA GLY A 196 -4.76 12.27 1.39
C GLY A 196 -6.10 11.88 2.00
N THR A 197 -7.03 12.80 2.05
CA THR A 197 -8.44 12.53 2.39
C THR A 197 -9.33 12.74 1.17
N ALA A 198 -10.50 12.10 1.14
CA ALA A 198 -11.45 12.21 0.05
C ALA A 198 -11.97 13.65 -0.16
N ASP A 199 -11.78 14.54 0.83
CA ASP A 199 -12.29 15.91 0.82
C ASP A 199 -11.34 16.94 0.17
N GLY A 200 -10.21 16.52 -0.36
CA GLY A 200 -9.28 17.39 -1.08
C GLY A 200 -7.79 17.03 -0.89
N VAL A 201 -6.94 17.31 -1.88
CA VAL A 201 -5.47 17.07 -1.83
C VAL A 201 -4.74 18.39 -1.58
N GLN A 202 -3.93 18.46 -0.53
CA GLN A 202 -2.87 19.46 -0.42
C GLN A 202 -1.52 18.85 -0.74
N ARG A 203 -0.83 19.42 -1.70
CA ARG A 203 0.57 19.09 -2.00
C ARG A 203 1.47 20.01 -1.18
N SER A 204 2.42 19.46 -0.44
CA SER A 204 3.50 20.24 0.13
C SER A 204 4.76 19.99 -0.69
N ASP A 205 5.30 21.03 -1.30
CA ASP A 205 6.63 20.99 -1.88
C ASP A 205 7.63 21.39 -0.81
N SER A 206 8.54 20.49 -0.42
CA SER A 206 9.69 20.86 0.38
C SER A 206 10.84 21.21 -0.57
N THR A 207 10.98 22.47 -0.90
CA THR A 207 12.23 22.95 -1.48
C THR A 207 13.19 23.29 -0.37
N SER A 208 14.35 22.65 -0.40
CA SER A 208 15.60 22.97 0.31
C SER A 208 15.72 22.68 1.81
N GLY A 209 16.67 21.90 2.14
CA GLY A 209 17.66 21.80 3.20
C GLY A 209 17.55 22.61 4.49
N ALA A 210 16.40 22.89 5.04
CA ALA A 210 16.24 23.43 6.39
C ALA A 210 14.81 23.23 6.87
N GLY A 211 14.49 22.05 7.35
CA GLY A 211 13.56 21.78 8.45
C GLY A 211 12.19 22.47 8.54
N LYS A 212 11.61 23.05 7.48
CA LYS A 212 10.29 23.67 7.54
C LYS A 212 9.43 23.20 6.36
N SER A 213 8.51 22.27 6.60
CA SER A 213 7.43 21.97 5.68
C SER A 213 6.41 23.10 5.70
N THR A 214 6.25 23.81 4.59
CA THR A 214 5.19 24.81 4.43
C THR A 214 4.04 24.14 3.66
N LEU A 215 2.89 24.01 4.30
CA LEU A 215 1.66 23.60 3.64
C LEU A 215 1.16 24.76 2.77
N GLN A 216 1.13 24.61 1.47
CA GLN A 216 0.45 25.56 0.58
C GLN A 216 -1.02 25.15 0.43
N GLN A 217 -1.91 26.06 0.75
CA GLN A 217 -3.34 25.88 0.58
C GLN A 217 -3.73 26.30 -0.84
N SER A 218 -4.32 25.36 -1.61
CA SER A 218 -4.91 25.70 -2.91
C SER A 218 -6.17 26.56 -2.70
N THR A 219 -6.27 27.67 -3.43
CA THR A 219 -7.44 28.57 -3.40
C THR A 219 -8.54 28.20 -4.40
N ALA A 220 -8.52 26.98 -4.96
CA ALA A 220 -9.59 26.49 -5.82
C ALA A 220 -10.85 26.18 -4.99
N SER A 221 -12.02 26.51 -5.51
CA SER A 221 -13.33 26.40 -4.85
C SER A 221 -13.88 24.96 -4.69
N TYR A 222 -13.01 23.98 -4.63
CA TYR A 222 -13.30 22.61 -4.21
C TYR A 222 -12.77 22.41 -2.79
N PRO A 223 -13.43 21.62 -1.93
CA PRO A 223 -12.92 21.36 -0.59
C PRO A 223 -11.48 20.84 -0.67
N PRO A 224 -10.56 21.38 0.12
CA PRO A 224 -9.14 21.07 -0.02
C PRO A 224 -8.83 19.63 0.35
N LEU A 225 -8.15 18.91 -0.52
CA LEU A 225 -7.48 17.66 -0.18
C LEU A 225 -6.40 17.97 0.85
N ARG A 226 -6.44 17.34 2.01
CA ARG A 226 -5.40 17.46 3.03
C ARG A 226 -4.41 16.32 2.91
N VAL A 227 -3.15 16.66 2.72
CA VAL A 227 -2.05 15.71 2.61
C VAL A 227 -1.12 15.90 3.81
N ALA A 228 -0.83 14.85 4.55
CA ALA A 228 0.21 14.84 5.58
C ALA A 228 1.45 14.12 5.03
N ILE A 229 2.62 14.72 5.23
CA ILE A 229 3.90 14.14 4.83
C ILE A 229 4.58 13.57 6.06
N LEU A 230 4.89 12.29 6.02
CA LEU A 230 5.71 11.61 7.01
C LEU A 230 7.18 11.71 6.60
N ARG A 231 8.03 12.23 7.50
CA ARG A 231 9.48 12.15 7.37
C ARG A 231 10.00 11.06 8.32
N ASN A 232 10.82 10.21 7.78
CA ASN A 232 11.69 9.33 8.60
C ASN A 232 12.89 10.09 9.11
#